data_4a35f5497c351ebd01004204b4514e11
#
_entry.id   4a35f5497c351ebd01004204b4514e11
#
_cell.length_a   1.000
_cell.length_b   1.000
_cell.length_c   1.000
_cell.angle_alpha   90.00
_cell.angle_beta   90.00
_cell.angle_gamma   90.00
#
_symmetry.space_group_name_H-M   'P 1'
#
loop_
_entity.id
_entity.type
_entity.pdbx_description
1 polymer ?
#
loop_
_entity_poly.entity_id
_entity_poly.type
_entity_poly.pdbx_seq_one_letter_code
_entity_poly.pdbx_strand_id
1 'polypeptide(L)'
;TPQAYCCGQVWGIHLAVAGATIYHQGSADLLDDEIRHTDIDVFLCGIAGRQMTDDYVGRILPRLDPKTVVITHHDDFFRPFGGDSGLAFGVDVERFADEVARTSRDARLVSLS
;
A
#
# COMPACT_ATOMS: atom_id res chain seq x y z
N THR A 1 9.70 18.76 17.41
CA THR A 1 9.88 17.36 17.80
C THR A 1 8.89 16.47 17.06
N PRO A 2 9.24 15.21 16.79
CA PRO A 2 8.29 14.29 16.12
C PRO A 2 6.94 14.19 16.83
N GLN A 3 6.92 14.31 18.15
CA GLN A 3 5.69 14.25 18.95
C GLN A 3 4.77 15.45 18.74
N ALA A 4 5.27 16.53 18.13
CA ALA A 4 4.45 17.70 17.82
C ALA A 4 3.62 17.53 16.55
N TYR A 5 3.90 16.49 15.75
CA TYR A 5 3.18 16.23 14.51
C TYR A 5 2.15 15.15 14.75
N CYS A 6 0.89 15.49 14.57
CA CYS A 6 -0.23 14.57 14.69
C CYS A 6 -0.93 14.44 13.35
N CYS A 7 -1.16 13.20 12.92
CA CYS A 7 -2.05 12.94 11.79
C CYS A 7 -3.49 12.99 12.29
N GLY A 8 -4.40 13.41 11.41
CA GLY A 8 -5.82 13.20 11.63
C GLY A 8 -6.19 11.73 11.46
N GLN A 9 -7.48 11.47 11.34
CA GLN A 9 -7.95 10.10 11.09
C GLN A 9 -7.48 9.61 9.73
N VAL A 10 -6.98 8.38 9.68
CA VAL A 10 -6.51 7.73 8.46
C VAL A 10 -7.44 6.57 8.14
N TRP A 11 -7.86 6.46 6.89
CA TRP A 11 -8.87 5.51 6.46
C TRP A 11 -8.34 4.59 5.36
N GLY A 12 -8.67 3.29 5.47
CA GLY A 12 -8.74 2.43 4.31
C GLY A 12 -10.05 2.69 3.57
N ILE A 13 -10.02 2.73 2.26
CA ILE A 13 -11.19 3.09 1.45
C ILE A 13 -11.52 1.93 0.51
N HIS A 14 -12.76 1.43 0.61
CA HIS A 14 -13.29 0.44 -0.32
C HIS A 14 -14.25 1.11 -1.29
N LEU A 15 -14.01 0.89 -2.59
CA LEU A 15 -14.84 1.44 -3.66
C LEU A 15 -15.38 0.31 -4.52
N ALA A 16 -16.67 0.37 -4.86
CA ALA A 16 -17.27 -0.51 -5.85
C ALA A 16 -17.74 0.35 -7.02
N VAL A 17 -17.14 0.17 -8.19
CA VAL A 17 -17.38 1.00 -9.37
C VAL A 17 -17.48 0.10 -10.61
N ALA A 18 -18.58 0.21 -11.35
CA ALA A 18 -18.77 -0.50 -12.62
C ALA A 18 -18.49 -2.01 -12.54
N GLY A 19 -18.87 -2.64 -11.44
CA GLY A 19 -18.66 -4.07 -11.24
C GLY A 19 -17.26 -4.48 -10.77
N ALA A 20 -16.37 -3.52 -10.58
CA ALA A 20 -15.03 -3.75 -10.03
C ALA A 20 -14.91 -3.21 -8.62
N THR A 21 -14.05 -3.83 -7.81
CA THR A 21 -13.77 -3.39 -6.43
C THR A 21 -12.34 -2.89 -6.32
N ILE A 22 -12.19 -1.75 -5.64
CA ILE A 22 -10.90 -1.11 -5.41
C ILE A 22 -10.76 -0.88 -3.91
N TYR A 23 -9.60 -1.23 -3.36
CA TYR A 23 -9.27 -0.91 -1.97
C TYR A 23 -8.03 -0.03 -1.94
N HIS A 24 -8.09 1.08 -1.23
CA HIS A 24 -6.98 2.01 -1.06
C HIS A 24 -6.49 1.99 0.38
N GLN A 25 -5.23 1.68 0.56
CA GLN A 25 -4.53 1.75 1.83
C GLN A 25 -3.43 2.81 1.69
N GLY A 26 -3.72 4.03 2.13
CA GLY A 26 -2.80 5.16 1.98
C GLY A 26 -1.68 5.18 3.02
N SER A 27 -1.82 4.40 4.09
CA SER A 27 -0.82 4.28 5.16
C SER A 27 -0.44 2.83 5.35
N ALA A 28 0.81 2.58 5.72
CA ALA A 28 1.29 1.24 6.01
C ALA A 28 0.97 0.76 7.43
N ASP A 29 0.23 1.55 8.21
CA ASP A 29 -0.27 1.10 9.51
C ASP A 29 -1.58 0.32 9.33
N LEU A 30 -1.74 -0.76 10.08
CA LEU A 30 -2.86 -1.68 9.90
C LEU A 30 -3.63 -1.90 11.20
N LEU A 31 -4.95 -1.90 11.07
CA LEU A 31 -5.87 -2.44 12.07
C LEU A 31 -6.57 -3.64 11.42
N ASP A 32 -6.05 -4.84 11.67
CA ASP A 32 -6.45 -6.06 10.96
C ASP A 32 -7.96 -6.30 11.02
N ASP A 33 -8.58 -6.08 12.18
CA ASP A 33 -10.01 -6.31 12.39
C ASP A 33 -10.91 -5.32 11.63
N GLU A 34 -10.33 -4.21 11.18
CA GLU A 34 -11.07 -3.22 10.38
C GLU A 34 -11.01 -3.51 8.87
N ILE A 35 -10.15 -4.44 8.45
CA ILE A 35 -10.05 -4.88 7.06
C ILE A 35 -11.08 -5.99 6.85
N ARG A 36 -12.28 -5.62 6.42
CA ARG A 36 -13.44 -6.52 6.34
C ARG A 36 -13.82 -6.93 4.92
N HIS A 37 -13.16 -6.36 3.93
CA HIS A 37 -13.42 -6.67 2.53
C HIS A 37 -12.39 -7.67 2.01
N THR A 38 -12.83 -8.52 1.09
CA THR A 38 -11.98 -9.51 0.44
C THR A 38 -12.32 -9.59 -1.05
N ASP A 39 -11.58 -10.37 -1.79
CA ASP A 39 -11.83 -10.59 -3.22
C ASP A 39 -11.78 -9.26 -4.01
N ILE A 40 -10.78 -8.46 -3.72
CA ILE A 40 -10.59 -7.13 -4.29
C ILE A 40 -9.99 -7.24 -5.70
N ASP A 41 -10.52 -6.50 -6.66
CA ASP A 41 -9.96 -6.48 -8.01
C ASP A 41 -8.65 -5.69 -8.06
N VAL A 42 -8.61 -4.49 -7.46
CA VAL A 42 -7.42 -3.63 -7.46
C VAL A 42 -7.13 -3.12 -6.05
N PHE A 43 -5.93 -3.38 -5.58
CA PHE A 43 -5.44 -2.87 -4.30
C PHE A 43 -4.40 -1.76 -4.54
N LEU A 44 -4.76 -0.53 -4.19
CA LEU A 44 -3.85 0.60 -4.21
C LEU A 44 -3.08 0.61 -2.87
N CYS A 45 -1.86 0.13 -2.91
CA CYS A 45 -1.08 -0.21 -1.72
C CYS A 45 -0.01 0.84 -1.45
N GLY A 46 -0.21 1.63 -0.40
CA GLY A 46 0.83 2.54 0.10
C GLY A 46 1.95 1.75 0.76
N ILE A 47 3.19 1.98 0.34
CA ILE A 47 4.34 1.21 0.83
C ILE A 47 5.34 2.02 1.64
N ALA A 48 5.28 3.34 1.62
CA ALA A 48 6.15 4.17 2.45
C ALA A 48 5.90 3.90 3.94
N GLY A 49 6.94 3.63 4.69
CA GLY A 49 6.83 3.34 6.12
C GLY A 49 6.42 1.93 6.49
N ARG A 50 6.25 1.02 5.51
CA ARG A 50 5.78 -0.35 5.79
C ARG A 50 6.70 -1.14 6.72
N GLN A 51 7.98 -0.80 6.75
CA GLN A 51 8.94 -1.44 7.65
C GLN A 51 8.67 -1.12 9.13
N MET A 52 7.85 -0.11 9.42
CA MET A 52 7.42 0.22 10.77
C MET A 52 6.22 -0.60 11.23
N THR A 53 5.62 -1.38 10.34
CA THR A 53 4.48 -2.25 10.61
C THR A 53 4.90 -3.69 10.40
N ASP A 54 4.82 -4.50 11.44
CA ASP A 54 5.23 -5.89 11.37
C ASP A 54 4.39 -6.65 10.34
N ASP A 55 5.09 -7.33 9.42
CA ASP A 55 4.50 -8.20 8.41
C ASP A 55 3.34 -7.54 7.64
N TYR A 56 3.53 -6.29 7.22
CA TYR A 56 2.52 -5.51 6.51
C TYR A 56 1.90 -6.29 5.34
N VAL A 57 2.75 -6.81 4.46
CA VAL A 57 2.29 -7.54 3.27
C VAL A 57 1.59 -8.85 3.63
N GLY A 58 2.18 -9.63 4.55
CA GLY A 58 1.62 -10.92 4.98
C GLY A 58 0.29 -10.78 5.72
N ARG A 59 0.02 -9.61 6.31
CA ARG A 59 -1.23 -9.35 7.03
C ARG A 59 -2.33 -8.83 6.10
N ILE A 60 -2.00 -7.94 5.16
CA ILE A 60 -3.02 -7.28 4.35
C ILE A 60 -3.39 -8.07 3.10
N LEU A 61 -2.43 -8.68 2.40
CA LEU A 61 -2.73 -9.38 1.15
C LEU A 61 -3.67 -10.58 1.31
N PRO A 62 -3.48 -11.47 2.30
CA PRO A 62 -4.42 -12.58 2.46
C PRO A 62 -5.84 -12.13 2.80
N ARG A 63 -5.98 -11.00 3.49
CA ARG A 63 -7.30 -10.47 3.85
C ARG A 63 -8.05 -9.90 2.65
N LEU A 64 -7.36 -9.11 1.83
CA LEU A 64 -7.95 -8.48 0.66
C LEU A 64 -8.04 -9.42 -0.55
N ASP A 65 -7.13 -10.38 -0.63
CA ASP A 65 -7.02 -11.32 -1.75
C ASP A 65 -7.11 -10.60 -3.11
N PRO A 66 -6.25 -9.62 -3.38
CA PRO A 66 -6.37 -8.79 -4.57
C PRO A 66 -5.91 -9.50 -5.83
N LYS A 67 -6.53 -9.18 -6.95
CA LYS A 67 -6.08 -9.65 -8.27
C LYS A 67 -4.91 -8.82 -8.78
N THR A 68 -4.93 -7.52 -8.53
CA THR A 68 -3.86 -6.60 -8.92
C THR A 68 -3.49 -5.72 -7.74
N VAL A 69 -2.19 -5.58 -7.50
CA VAL A 69 -1.63 -4.66 -6.50
C VAL A 69 -0.93 -3.53 -7.23
N VAL A 70 -1.33 -2.30 -6.96
CA VAL A 70 -0.71 -1.09 -7.51
C VAL A 70 0.07 -0.40 -6.41
N ILE A 71 1.36 -0.21 -6.63
CA ILE A 71 2.23 0.44 -5.66
C ILE A 71 1.94 1.94 -5.67
N THR A 72 1.68 2.49 -4.48
CA THR A 72 1.48 3.93 -4.27
C THR A 72 2.33 4.41 -3.11
N HIS A 73 2.37 5.73 -2.89
CA HIS A 73 3.04 6.35 -1.75
C HIS A 73 4.49 5.81 -1.59
N HIS A 74 5.23 5.85 -2.71
CA HIS A 74 6.62 5.36 -2.77
C HIS A 74 7.60 6.44 -3.20
N ASP A 75 7.11 7.58 -3.65
CA ASP A 75 7.92 8.70 -4.13
C ASP A 75 8.44 9.57 -2.98
N ASP A 76 9.51 10.28 -3.25
CA ASP A 76 10.10 11.22 -2.31
C ASP A 76 9.44 12.60 -2.46
N PHE A 77 8.49 12.90 -1.57
CA PHE A 77 7.74 14.15 -1.63
C PHE A 77 8.55 15.38 -1.20
N PHE A 78 9.77 15.21 -0.72
CA PHE A 78 10.69 16.32 -0.47
C PHE A 78 11.41 16.78 -1.73
N ARG A 79 11.32 16.04 -2.83
CA ARG A 79 11.90 16.44 -4.11
C ARG A 79 10.94 17.35 -4.88
N PRO A 80 11.46 18.27 -5.74
CA PRO A 80 10.61 19.13 -6.54
C PRO A 80 9.66 18.34 -7.44
N PHE A 81 8.43 18.79 -7.53
CA PHE A 81 7.43 18.22 -8.42
C PHE A 81 7.84 18.46 -9.89
N GLY A 82 7.74 17.43 -10.70
CA GLY A 82 8.12 17.50 -12.12
C GLY A 82 9.59 17.16 -12.40
N GLY A 83 10.41 16.96 -11.35
CA GLY A 83 11.77 16.46 -11.49
C GLY A 83 11.83 14.94 -11.40
N ASP A 84 13.03 14.40 -11.30
CA ASP A 84 13.22 12.98 -10.98
C ASP A 84 12.68 12.70 -9.59
N SER A 85 11.61 11.93 -9.51
CA SER A 85 10.86 11.77 -8.26
C SER A 85 11.57 10.92 -7.22
N GLY A 86 12.48 10.08 -7.57
CA GLY A 86 13.18 9.22 -6.61
C GLY A 86 12.26 8.49 -5.64
N LEU A 87 12.82 7.61 -4.82
CA LEU A 87 12.07 6.87 -3.80
C LEU A 87 12.18 7.57 -2.45
N ALA A 88 11.12 7.53 -1.66
CA ALA A 88 11.13 8.00 -0.29
C ALA A 88 12.12 7.18 0.55
N PHE A 89 12.65 7.80 1.61
CA PHE A 89 13.57 7.13 2.52
C PHE A 89 12.93 5.88 3.13
N GLY A 90 13.65 4.76 3.08
CA GLY A 90 13.18 3.49 3.63
C GLY A 90 12.24 2.72 2.72
N VAL A 91 11.94 3.23 1.52
CA VAL A 91 11.14 2.48 0.54
C VAL A 91 12.06 1.57 -0.27
N ASP A 92 11.73 0.29 -0.31
CA ASP A 92 12.42 -0.71 -1.11
C ASP A 92 11.38 -1.44 -1.97
N VAL A 93 11.27 -1.01 -3.23
CA VAL A 93 10.25 -1.52 -4.16
C VAL A 93 10.56 -2.97 -4.56
N GLU A 94 11.85 -3.31 -4.75
CA GLU A 94 12.23 -4.68 -5.11
C GLU A 94 11.91 -5.66 -3.99
N ARG A 95 12.23 -5.30 -2.76
CA ARG A 95 11.90 -6.10 -1.59
C ARG A 95 10.39 -6.24 -1.42
N PHE A 96 9.63 -5.18 -1.68
CA PHE A 96 8.17 -5.24 -1.66
C PHE A 96 7.64 -6.20 -2.72
N ALA A 97 8.20 -6.16 -3.94
CA ALA A 97 7.81 -7.09 -5.00
C ALA A 97 8.05 -8.56 -4.59
N ASP A 98 9.17 -8.84 -3.94
CA ASP A 98 9.46 -10.17 -3.41
C ASP A 98 8.48 -10.59 -2.31
N GLU A 99 8.12 -9.68 -1.42
CA GLU A 99 7.15 -9.93 -0.36
C GLU A 99 5.77 -10.27 -0.95
N VAL A 100 5.33 -9.54 -1.97
CA VAL A 100 4.07 -9.81 -2.67
C VAL A 100 4.10 -11.18 -3.35
N ALA A 101 5.17 -11.50 -4.06
CA ALA A 101 5.32 -12.77 -4.76
C ALA A 101 5.29 -13.97 -3.81
N ARG A 102 5.85 -13.81 -2.62
CA ARG A 102 5.85 -14.87 -1.60
C ARG A 102 4.49 -15.04 -0.94
N THR A 103 3.74 -13.95 -0.79
CA THR A 103 2.46 -13.94 -0.07
C THR A 103 1.28 -14.30 -0.99
N SER A 104 1.32 -13.86 -2.23
CA SER A 104 0.25 -14.11 -3.20
C SER A 104 0.86 -14.42 -4.57
N ARG A 105 0.71 -15.65 -5.04
CA ARG A 105 1.26 -16.09 -6.33
C ARG A 105 0.45 -15.56 -7.51
N ASP A 106 -0.83 -15.28 -7.30
CA ASP A 106 -1.76 -14.93 -8.37
C ASP A 106 -1.96 -13.43 -8.53
N ALA A 107 -1.51 -12.62 -7.55
CA ALA A 107 -1.65 -11.18 -7.62
C ALA A 107 -0.66 -10.59 -8.61
N ARG A 108 -1.17 -9.75 -9.52
CA ARG A 108 -0.37 -8.98 -10.45
C ARG A 108 0.12 -7.71 -9.77
N LEU A 109 1.42 -7.45 -9.84
CA LEU A 109 2.01 -6.23 -9.28
C LEU A 109 2.23 -5.18 -10.39
N VAL A 110 1.77 -3.97 -10.16
CA VAL A 110 1.89 -2.84 -11.09
C VAL A 110 2.49 -1.65 -10.36
N SER A 111 3.48 -1.02 -10.97
CA SER A 111 4.06 0.24 -10.50
C SER A 111 3.70 1.35 -11.48
N LEU A 112 3.17 2.45 -10.94
CA LEU A 112 2.91 3.66 -11.69
C LEU A 112 4.09 4.60 -11.49
N SER A 113 5.04 4.57 -12.38
CA SER A 113 6.22 5.43 -12.31
C SER A 113 6.24 6.47 -13.41
#